data_a8c425af43b8e8395f95aac34616bd3d
#
_entry.id   a8c425af43b8e8395f95aac34616bd3d
#
_cell.length_a   1.000
_cell.length_b   1.000
_cell.length_c   1.000
_cell.angle_alpha   90.00
_cell.angle_beta   90.00
_cell.angle_gamma   90.00
#
_symmetry.space_group_name_H-M   'P 1'
#
loop_
_entity.id
_entity.type
_entity.pdbx_description
1 polymer ?
#
loop_
_entity_poly.entity_id
_entity_poly.type
_entity_poly.pdbx_seq_one_letter_code
_entity_poly.pdbx_strand_id
1 'polypeptide(L)'
;RMAAVKGFFENLACKAGIAHKIEFITKFNCPGDGELGTMIEQFPNRKSRVSLTQEHDDLGMRTANVHWELAPEDRETIKSIGLEVAKCFAEEGLGYVKLEEAVYDVSLPLKVVPHAHHMGTTRMASSPEFGVVDENSKVFGTHNLYVAGSSVFATAGASNPTMPLLQLTLRLADYLNHQMGPAAGRYS
;
A
#
# COMPACT_ATOMS: atom_id res chain seq x y z
N ARG A 1 -21.39 19.95 37.44
CA ARG A 1 -20.89 18.97 38.45
C ARG A 1 -21.12 17.51 38.04
N MET A 2 -22.28 17.14 37.47
CA MET A 2 -22.54 15.77 37.02
C MET A 2 -21.62 15.29 35.85
N ALA A 3 -21.30 16.16 34.87
CA ALA A 3 -20.42 15.84 33.77
C ALA A 3 -18.97 15.53 34.21
N ALA A 4 -18.47 16.28 35.21
CA ALA A 4 -17.14 16.06 35.76
C ALA A 4 -17.02 14.75 36.55
N VAL A 5 -18.08 14.36 37.26
CA VAL A 5 -18.16 13.09 37.99
C VAL A 5 -18.23 11.91 37.01
N LYS A 6 -19.03 12.04 35.96
CA LYS A 6 -19.11 11.02 34.87
C LYS A 6 -17.74 10.79 34.24
N GLY A 7 -17.04 11.85 33.81
CA GLY A 7 -15.70 11.75 33.22
C GLY A 7 -14.65 11.14 34.15
N PHE A 8 -14.77 11.38 35.49
CA PHE A 8 -13.89 10.76 36.46
C PHE A 8 -14.08 9.23 36.56
N PHE A 9 -15.34 8.77 36.62
CA PHE A 9 -15.65 7.34 36.67
C PHE A 9 -15.32 6.63 35.36
N GLU A 10 -15.57 7.25 34.21
CA GLU A 10 -15.18 6.73 32.89
C GLU A 10 -13.66 6.54 32.83
N ASN A 11 -12.88 7.55 33.24
CA ASN A 11 -11.41 7.47 33.23
C ASN A 11 -10.88 6.40 34.20
N LEU A 12 -11.50 6.24 35.37
CA LEU A 12 -11.13 5.22 36.34
C LEU A 12 -11.45 3.81 35.82
N ALA A 13 -12.62 3.61 35.22
CA ALA A 13 -13.04 2.34 34.64
C ALA A 13 -12.14 1.92 33.47
N CYS A 14 -11.72 2.87 32.64
CA CYS A 14 -10.79 2.67 31.54
C CYS A 14 -9.41 2.26 32.05
N LYS A 15 -8.83 2.98 32.99
CA LYS A 15 -7.52 2.66 33.60
C LYS A 15 -7.52 1.32 34.31
N ALA A 16 -8.63 0.89 34.90
CA ALA A 16 -8.76 -0.40 35.58
C ALA A 16 -9.03 -1.59 34.62
N GLY A 17 -9.17 -1.33 33.30
CA GLY A 17 -9.50 -2.38 32.32
C GLY A 17 -10.90 -2.97 32.46
N ILE A 18 -11.76 -2.35 33.29
CA ILE A 18 -13.13 -2.80 33.56
C ILE A 18 -14.10 -2.36 32.47
N ALA A 19 -13.77 -1.27 31.77
CA ALA A 19 -14.64 -0.68 30.75
C ALA A 19 -14.99 -1.67 29.64
N HIS A 20 -14.04 -2.47 29.16
CA HIS A 20 -14.28 -3.50 28.15
C HIS A 20 -15.22 -4.62 28.62
N LYS A 21 -15.32 -4.87 29.92
CA LYS A 21 -16.21 -5.90 30.47
C LYS A 21 -17.66 -5.42 30.62
N ILE A 22 -17.89 -4.11 30.65
CA ILE A 22 -19.20 -3.49 30.84
C ILE A 22 -19.68 -2.68 29.61
N GLU A 23 -18.92 -2.72 28.52
CA GLU A 23 -19.21 -2.02 27.24
C GLU A 23 -20.60 -2.39 26.68
N PHE A 24 -21.08 -3.60 26.94
CA PHE A 24 -22.41 -4.04 26.57
C PHE A 24 -23.54 -3.24 27.28
N ILE A 25 -23.28 -2.71 28.46
CA ILE A 25 -24.27 -1.99 29.28
C ILE A 25 -24.14 -0.47 29.14
N THR A 26 -22.93 0.02 28.95
CA THR A 26 -22.63 1.45 28.84
C THR A 26 -21.61 1.71 27.75
N LYS A 27 -21.92 2.59 26.79
CA LYS A 27 -20.92 3.07 25.82
C LYS A 27 -19.91 3.97 26.55
N PHE A 28 -18.87 3.39 27.08
CA PHE A 28 -17.69 4.13 27.54
C PHE A 28 -16.80 4.46 26.35
N ASN A 29 -16.62 5.75 26.06
CA ASN A 29 -15.50 6.19 25.23
C ASN A 29 -14.26 6.18 26.12
N CYS A 30 -13.64 5.02 26.30
CA CYS A 30 -12.33 4.99 26.88
C CYS A 30 -11.37 5.71 25.94
N PRO A 31 -10.57 6.67 26.43
CA PRO A 31 -9.32 6.99 25.80
C PRO A 31 -8.48 5.73 25.91
N GLY A 32 -8.56 4.86 24.90
CA GLY A 32 -7.92 3.57 24.90
C GLY A 32 -6.62 3.62 24.11
N ASP A 33 -5.78 2.66 24.36
CA ASP A 33 -4.65 2.37 23.47
C ASP A 33 -5.23 1.98 22.11
N GLY A 34 -4.88 2.76 21.09
CA GLY A 34 -5.23 2.50 19.69
C GLY A 34 -3.96 2.15 18.90
N GLU A 35 -4.09 1.28 17.92
CA GLU A 35 -3.04 1.08 16.93
C GLU A 35 -3.28 2.01 15.75
N LEU A 36 -2.26 2.80 15.37
CA LEU A 36 -2.26 3.58 14.15
C LEU A 36 -1.59 2.78 13.04
N GLY A 37 -2.38 2.32 12.08
CA GLY A 37 -1.87 1.72 10.85
C GLY A 37 -1.51 2.80 9.83
N THR A 38 -0.35 2.69 9.18
CA THR A 38 0.05 3.57 8.08
C THR A 38 0.12 2.78 6.79
N MET A 39 -0.41 3.35 5.71
CA MET A 39 -0.22 2.85 4.36
C MET A 39 0.78 3.75 3.66
N ILE A 40 1.91 3.18 3.27
CA ILE A 40 2.98 3.94 2.62
C ILE A 40 3.25 3.42 1.22
N GLU A 41 3.70 4.29 0.35
CA GLU A 41 4.34 3.91 -0.90
C GLU A 41 5.73 3.34 -0.60
N GLN A 42 6.08 2.23 -1.24
CA GLN A 42 7.39 1.63 -1.09
C GLN A 42 8.38 2.19 -2.12
N PHE A 43 9.62 2.38 -1.69
CA PHE A 43 10.69 2.71 -2.62
C PHE A 43 10.92 1.58 -3.64
N PRO A 44 11.15 1.90 -4.92
CA PRO A 44 11.47 0.90 -5.92
C PRO A 44 12.71 0.10 -5.54
N ASN A 45 12.53 -1.18 -5.26
CA ASN A 45 13.60 -2.09 -4.88
C ASN A 45 13.75 -3.19 -5.94
N ARG A 46 14.89 -3.27 -6.62
CA ARG A 46 15.15 -4.28 -7.66
C ARG A 46 15.20 -5.71 -7.12
N LYS A 47 15.38 -5.90 -5.84
CA LYS A 47 15.30 -7.21 -5.19
C LYS A 47 13.86 -7.69 -5.07
N SER A 48 12.90 -6.77 -4.87
CA SER A 48 11.47 -7.09 -4.87
C SER A 48 11.01 -7.35 -6.30
N ARG A 49 10.80 -8.65 -6.62
CA ARG A 49 10.47 -9.07 -7.99
C ARG A 49 9.64 -10.34 -8.04
N VAL A 50 8.92 -10.48 -9.13
CA VAL A 50 8.30 -11.74 -9.53
C VAL A 50 9.26 -12.47 -10.46
N SER A 51 9.51 -13.73 -10.17
CA SER A 51 10.34 -14.62 -10.99
C SER A 51 9.64 -15.96 -11.22
N LEU A 52 10.13 -16.76 -12.14
CA LEU A 52 9.60 -18.11 -12.35
C LEU A 52 10.48 -19.11 -11.59
N THR A 53 9.83 -20.09 -10.94
CA THR A 53 10.51 -21.21 -10.28
C THR A 53 10.89 -22.29 -11.32
N GLN A 54 11.50 -23.38 -10.86
CA GLN A 54 11.70 -24.59 -11.68
C GLN A 54 10.50 -25.56 -11.58
N GLU A 55 9.58 -25.31 -10.65
CA GLU A 55 8.37 -26.10 -10.49
C GLU A 55 7.33 -25.73 -11.55
N HIS A 56 6.52 -26.70 -11.93
CA HIS A 56 5.47 -26.54 -12.93
C HIS A 56 4.11 -26.80 -12.28
N ASP A 57 3.10 -26.11 -12.77
CA ASP A 57 1.71 -26.39 -12.45
C ASP A 57 1.14 -27.57 -13.24
N ASP A 58 -0.13 -27.89 -13.02
CA ASP A 58 -0.83 -29.00 -13.70
C ASP A 58 -0.93 -28.82 -15.23
N LEU A 59 -0.73 -27.62 -15.74
CA LEU A 59 -0.70 -27.30 -17.17
C LEU A 59 0.72 -27.31 -17.76
N GLY A 60 1.72 -27.65 -16.97
CA GLY A 60 3.13 -27.67 -17.37
C GLY A 60 3.75 -26.28 -17.45
N MET A 61 3.13 -25.23 -16.91
CA MET A 61 3.68 -23.88 -16.85
C MET A 61 4.48 -23.68 -15.56
N ARG A 62 5.61 -22.99 -15.68
CA ARG A 62 6.46 -22.67 -14.52
C ARG A 62 5.68 -21.77 -13.54
N THR A 63 5.70 -22.14 -12.26
CA THR A 63 5.04 -21.37 -11.20
C THR A 63 5.76 -20.04 -10.90
N ALA A 64 5.02 -19.06 -10.43
CA ALA A 64 5.57 -17.76 -10.06
C ALA A 64 6.08 -17.77 -8.61
N ASN A 65 7.22 -17.14 -8.38
CA ASN A 65 7.76 -16.83 -7.07
C ASN A 65 7.79 -15.33 -6.88
N VAL A 66 7.25 -14.86 -5.75
CA VAL A 66 7.29 -13.46 -5.35
C VAL A 66 8.34 -13.29 -4.25
N HIS A 67 9.40 -12.57 -4.57
CA HIS A 67 10.35 -12.10 -3.58
C HIS A 67 10.03 -10.64 -3.26
N TRP A 68 9.83 -10.33 -1.98
CA TRP A 68 9.50 -8.99 -1.52
C TRP A 68 10.37 -8.61 -0.34
N GLU A 69 10.96 -7.42 -0.40
CA GLU A 69 11.89 -6.90 0.59
C GLU A 69 11.66 -5.39 0.74
N LEU A 70 11.51 -4.93 1.99
CA LEU A 70 11.45 -3.50 2.30
C LEU A 70 12.82 -2.85 2.11
N ALA A 71 12.83 -1.68 1.52
CA ALA A 71 14.04 -0.85 1.47
C ALA A 71 14.27 -0.15 2.84
N PRO A 72 15.51 0.22 3.19
CA PRO A 72 15.78 1.00 4.39
C PRO A 72 14.99 2.31 4.45
N GLU A 73 14.78 2.95 3.30
CA GLU A 73 14.03 4.19 3.12
C GLU A 73 12.55 4.03 3.50
N ASP A 74 11.96 2.85 3.29
CA ASP A 74 10.59 2.55 3.71
C ASP A 74 10.45 2.65 5.23
N ARG A 75 11.44 2.16 5.97
CA ARG A 75 11.48 2.22 7.44
C ARG A 75 11.65 3.66 7.94
N GLU A 76 12.50 4.45 7.31
CA GLU A 76 12.65 5.88 7.64
C GLU A 76 11.37 6.67 7.35
N THR A 77 10.63 6.30 6.31
CA THR A 77 9.32 6.90 6.01
C THR A 77 8.32 6.61 7.13
N ILE A 78 8.21 5.35 7.58
CA ILE A 78 7.33 4.96 8.71
C ILE A 78 7.71 5.73 9.97
N LYS A 79 9.00 5.81 10.28
CA LYS A 79 9.53 6.54 11.43
C LYS A 79 9.19 8.03 11.36
N SER A 80 9.39 8.66 10.22
CA SER A 80 9.09 10.09 10.02
C SER A 80 7.60 10.38 10.21
N ILE A 81 6.72 9.57 9.62
CA ILE A 81 5.26 9.69 9.80
C ILE A 81 4.91 9.53 11.27
N GLY A 82 5.44 8.50 11.93
CA GLY A 82 5.15 8.24 13.35
C GLY A 82 5.58 9.39 14.26
N LEU A 83 6.74 10.01 14.00
CA LEU A 83 7.24 11.15 14.76
C LEU A 83 6.38 12.40 14.55
N GLU A 84 5.93 12.69 13.32
CA GLU A 84 5.04 13.82 13.04
C GLU A 84 3.66 13.63 13.70
N VAL A 85 3.11 12.41 13.67
CA VAL A 85 1.87 12.10 14.36
C VAL A 85 2.04 12.23 15.87
N ALA A 86 3.16 11.75 16.43
CA ALA A 86 3.45 11.88 17.86
C ALA A 86 3.53 13.35 18.30
N LYS A 87 4.17 14.19 17.49
CA LYS A 87 4.26 15.62 17.71
C LYS A 87 2.87 16.28 17.69
N CYS A 88 2.06 16.00 16.67
CA CYS A 88 0.70 16.52 16.56
C CYS A 88 -0.17 16.13 17.77
N PHE A 89 -0.11 14.86 18.20
CA PHE A 89 -0.85 14.38 19.37
C PHE A 89 -0.44 15.10 20.66
N ALA A 90 0.86 15.36 20.82
CA ALA A 90 1.37 16.09 21.98
C ALA A 90 0.96 17.56 21.96
N GLU A 91 1.04 18.23 20.82
CA GLU A 91 0.68 19.66 20.67
C GLU A 91 -0.82 19.88 20.90
N GLU A 92 -1.67 18.98 20.42
CA GLU A 92 -3.13 19.06 20.59
C GLU A 92 -3.63 18.46 21.91
N GLY A 93 -2.76 17.95 22.76
CA GLY A 93 -3.12 17.34 24.04
C GLY A 93 -3.98 16.07 23.93
N LEU A 94 -3.89 15.37 22.78
CA LEU A 94 -4.69 14.17 22.50
C LEU A 94 -4.12 12.91 23.17
N GLY A 95 -2.84 12.94 23.53
CA GLY A 95 -2.18 11.80 24.15
C GLY A 95 -0.71 11.69 23.72
N TYR A 96 -0.16 10.47 23.80
CA TYR A 96 1.18 10.18 23.32
C TYR A 96 1.15 9.00 22.35
N VAL A 97 2.05 9.01 21.38
CA VAL A 97 2.23 7.95 20.41
C VAL A 97 3.53 7.22 20.71
N LYS A 98 3.45 5.91 20.85
CA LYS A 98 4.64 5.05 20.99
C LYS A 98 4.87 4.35 19.65
N LEU A 99 6.04 4.55 19.07
CA LEU A 99 6.46 3.79 17.91
C LEU A 99 6.94 2.40 18.35
N GLU A 100 6.67 1.38 17.55
CA GLU A 100 7.19 0.04 17.74
C GLU A 100 8.73 0.03 17.69
N GLU A 101 9.37 -0.81 18.49
CA GLU A 101 10.83 -0.93 18.54
C GLU A 101 11.42 -1.27 17.16
N ALA A 102 10.72 -2.11 16.41
CA ALA A 102 11.08 -2.49 15.04
C ALA A 102 11.23 -1.29 14.07
N VAL A 103 10.68 -0.12 14.39
CA VAL A 103 10.88 1.10 13.60
C VAL A 103 12.30 1.64 13.74
N TYR A 104 12.92 1.43 14.90
CA TYR A 104 14.28 1.91 15.22
C TYR A 104 15.35 0.83 15.06
N ASP A 105 15.00 -0.41 15.34
CA ASP A 105 15.91 -1.57 15.28
C ASP A 105 15.67 -2.36 13.98
N VAL A 106 16.63 -2.25 13.06
CA VAL A 106 16.57 -2.95 11.78
C VAL A 106 16.69 -4.47 11.89
N SER A 107 17.15 -4.99 13.02
CA SER A 107 17.22 -6.43 13.27
C SER A 107 15.84 -7.04 13.56
N LEU A 108 14.87 -6.21 13.95
CA LEU A 108 13.51 -6.62 14.23
C LEU A 108 12.63 -6.51 12.98
N PRO A 109 11.76 -7.51 12.72
CA PRO A 109 10.82 -7.43 11.60
C PRO A 109 9.73 -6.39 11.88
N LEU A 110 9.42 -5.54 10.88
CA LEU A 110 8.24 -4.69 10.93
C LEU A 110 6.98 -5.54 10.81
N LYS A 111 5.95 -5.22 11.59
CA LYS A 111 4.62 -5.80 11.43
C LYS A 111 3.97 -5.21 10.18
N VAL A 112 3.99 -5.96 9.10
CA VAL A 112 3.36 -5.56 7.83
C VAL A 112 2.05 -6.29 7.68
N VAL A 113 0.99 -5.53 7.36
CA VAL A 113 -0.32 -6.07 7.02
C VAL A 113 -0.49 -5.95 5.51
N PRO A 114 -0.75 -7.06 4.80
CA PRO A 114 -0.95 -7.00 3.36
C PRO A 114 -2.25 -6.25 3.03
N HIS A 115 -2.13 -5.30 2.12
CA HIS A 115 -3.26 -4.61 1.50
C HIS A 115 -3.36 -4.99 0.03
N ALA A 116 -4.56 -4.93 -0.56
CA ALA A 116 -4.83 -5.37 -1.93
C ALA A 116 -4.32 -4.42 -3.03
N HIS A 117 -3.38 -3.53 -2.72
CA HIS A 117 -2.87 -2.51 -3.64
C HIS A 117 -1.46 -2.86 -4.16
N HIS A 118 -1.28 -4.07 -4.67
CA HIS A 118 -0.03 -4.49 -5.31
C HIS A 118 0.12 -3.80 -6.67
N MET A 119 1.29 -3.19 -6.93
CA MET A 119 1.53 -2.47 -8.18
C MET A 119 3.02 -2.37 -8.52
N GLY A 120 3.35 -1.93 -9.74
CA GLY A 120 4.71 -1.64 -10.15
C GLY A 120 5.56 -2.83 -10.58
N THR A 121 5.03 -4.07 -10.65
CA THR A 121 5.81 -5.24 -11.05
C THR A 121 6.23 -5.25 -12.52
N THR A 122 5.52 -4.50 -13.37
CA THR A 122 5.87 -4.23 -14.78
C THR A 122 5.94 -2.72 -15.02
N ARG A 123 6.59 -2.00 -14.11
CA ARG A 123 6.58 -0.55 -14.03
C ARG A 123 6.98 0.12 -15.34
N MET A 124 6.33 1.23 -15.64
CA MET A 124 6.62 2.10 -16.76
C MET A 124 7.93 2.87 -16.52
N ALA A 125 8.74 2.99 -17.56
CA ALA A 125 10.00 3.76 -17.52
C ALA A 125 10.38 4.27 -18.90
N SER A 126 11.39 5.14 -18.95
CA SER A 126 11.95 5.66 -20.19
C SER A 126 12.91 4.69 -20.89
N SER A 127 13.37 3.65 -20.20
CA SER A 127 14.26 2.65 -20.75
C SER A 127 14.11 1.29 -20.04
N PRO A 128 14.51 0.18 -20.70
CA PRO A 128 14.45 -1.17 -20.13
C PRO A 128 15.37 -1.37 -18.92
N GLU A 129 16.28 -0.46 -18.67
CA GLU A 129 17.12 -0.46 -17.48
C GLU A 129 16.32 -0.14 -16.22
N PHE A 130 15.30 0.73 -16.33
CA PHE A 130 14.54 1.26 -15.19
C PHE A 130 13.13 0.71 -15.07
N GLY A 131 12.64 -0.02 -16.07
CA GLY A 131 11.30 -0.59 -16.05
C GLY A 131 11.07 -1.69 -17.06
N VAL A 132 9.83 -2.09 -17.21
CA VAL A 132 9.42 -3.21 -18.07
C VAL A 132 8.63 -2.73 -19.29
N VAL A 133 7.87 -1.65 -19.17
CA VAL A 133 7.08 -1.08 -20.25
C VAL A 133 7.45 0.39 -20.51
N ASP A 134 7.26 0.84 -21.74
CA ASP A 134 7.40 2.25 -22.15
C ASP A 134 6.17 3.09 -21.75
N GLU A 135 6.18 4.38 -22.12
CA GLU A 135 5.08 5.31 -21.85
C GLU A 135 3.75 4.90 -22.46
N ASN A 136 3.73 4.01 -23.45
CA ASN A 136 2.53 3.46 -24.08
C ASN A 136 2.16 2.08 -23.54
N SER A 137 2.74 1.69 -22.39
CA SER A 137 2.54 0.38 -21.75
C SER A 137 3.00 -0.80 -22.60
N LYS A 138 3.85 -0.60 -23.59
CA LYS A 138 4.44 -1.64 -24.44
C LYS A 138 5.66 -2.21 -23.75
N VAL A 139 5.77 -3.54 -23.71
CA VAL A 139 6.91 -4.24 -23.12
C VAL A 139 8.17 -4.01 -23.97
N PHE A 140 9.24 -3.54 -23.34
CA PHE A 140 10.51 -3.32 -24.02
C PHE A 140 11.02 -4.59 -24.71
N GLY A 141 11.56 -4.42 -25.91
CA GLY A 141 12.09 -5.54 -26.71
C GLY A 141 11.02 -6.39 -27.40
N THR A 142 9.74 -6.04 -27.30
CA THR A 142 8.66 -6.73 -27.99
C THR A 142 8.00 -5.84 -29.06
N HIS A 143 7.28 -6.47 -30.01
CA HIS A 143 6.60 -5.74 -31.07
C HIS A 143 5.11 -5.47 -30.77
N ASN A 144 4.44 -6.41 -30.08
CA ASN A 144 2.99 -6.45 -29.94
C ASN A 144 2.50 -6.87 -28.54
N LEU A 145 3.34 -6.75 -27.51
CA LEU A 145 2.99 -7.06 -26.15
C LEU A 145 2.82 -5.78 -25.32
N TYR A 146 1.65 -5.62 -24.74
CA TYR A 146 1.28 -4.47 -23.92
C TYR A 146 0.72 -4.95 -22.58
N VAL A 147 0.88 -4.15 -21.56
CA VAL A 147 0.39 -4.45 -20.22
C VAL A 147 -0.60 -3.38 -19.77
N ALA A 148 -1.82 -3.79 -19.43
CA ALA A 148 -2.82 -2.97 -18.76
C ALA A 148 -2.94 -3.38 -17.29
N GLY A 149 -3.15 -2.41 -16.40
CA GLY A 149 -3.32 -2.68 -14.98
C GLY A 149 -2.37 -1.87 -14.10
N SER A 150 -2.51 -2.02 -12.77
CA SER A 150 -1.69 -1.30 -11.80
C SER A 150 -0.21 -1.72 -11.76
N SER A 151 0.13 -2.85 -12.37
CA SER A 151 1.52 -3.31 -12.46
C SER A 151 2.42 -2.37 -13.25
N VAL A 152 1.87 -1.52 -14.14
CA VAL A 152 2.63 -0.53 -14.92
C VAL A 152 2.92 0.77 -14.15
N PHE A 153 2.36 0.97 -12.98
CA PHE A 153 2.58 2.20 -12.20
C PHE A 153 4.05 2.38 -11.86
N ALA A 154 4.58 3.57 -12.14
CA ALA A 154 5.93 3.95 -11.75
C ALA A 154 6.00 4.30 -10.26
N THR A 155 4.90 4.89 -9.73
CA THR A 155 4.70 5.27 -8.32
C THR A 155 3.30 4.90 -7.89
N ALA A 156 3.11 4.58 -6.61
CA ALA A 156 1.82 4.16 -6.08
C ALA A 156 0.90 5.35 -5.74
N GLY A 157 1.48 6.40 -5.16
CA GLY A 157 0.73 7.54 -4.66
C GLY A 157 -0.06 7.24 -3.38
N ALA A 158 -0.76 8.25 -2.87
CA ALA A 158 -1.50 8.18 -1.60
C ALA A 158 -2.97 7.77 -1.75
N SER A 159 -3.49 7.70 -2.98
CA SER A 159 -4.92 7.42 -3.26
C SER A 159 -5.13 6.01 -3.77
N ASN A 160 -6.38 5.51 -3.64
CA ASN A 160 -6.77 4.25 -4.24
C ASN A 160 -6.48 4.23 -5.76
N PRO A 161 -5.86 3.18 -6.31
CA PRO A 161 -5.28 3.18 -7.66
C PRO A 161 -6.30 3.01 -8.80
N THR A 162 -7.58 2.75 -8.52
CA THR A 162 -8.58 2.39 -9.52
C THR A 162 -8.75 3.47 -10.60
N MET A 163 -8.83 4.75 -10.21
CA MET A 163 -9.02 5.82 -11.19
C MET A 163 -7.81 6.00 -12.12
N PRO A 164 -6.57 6.13 -11.62
CA PRO A 164 -5.39 6.16 -12.48
C PRO A 164 -5.23 4.90 -13.35
N LEU A 165 -5.59 3.72 -12.83
CA LEU A 165 -5.58 2.48 -13.59
C LEU A 165 -6.52 2.55 -14.80
N LEU A 166 -7.76 3.01 -14.61
CA LEU A 166 -8.72 3.19 -15.68
C LEU A 166 -8.21 4.21 -16.71
N GLN A 167 -7.67 5.34 -16.26
CA GLN A 167 -7.12 6.37 -17.14
C GLN A 167 -5.97 5.83 -18.01
N LEU A 168 -5.03 5.10 -17.43
CA LEU A 168 -3.94 4.48 -18.19
C LEU A 168 -4.42 3.41 -19.16
N THR A 169 -5.43 2.62 -18.76
CA THR A 169 -6.02 1.59 -19.63
C THR A 169 -6.74 2.20 -20.81
N LEU A 170 -7.52 3.27 -20.62
CA LEU A 170 -8.19 3.99 -21.70
C LEU A 170 -7.16 4.64 -22.65
N ARG A 171 -6.11 5.27 -22.11
CA ARG A 171 -5.01 5.82 -22.92
C ARG A 171 -4.35 4.74 -23.78
N LEU A 172 -4.12 3.54 -23.21
CA LEU A 172 -3.59 2.42 -23.98
C LEU A 172 -4.56 1.98 -25.07
N ALA A 173 -5.86 1.91 -24.80
CA ALA A 173 -6.87 1.54 -25.79
C ALA A 173 -6.90 2.53 -26.96
N ASP A 174 -6.86 3.82 -26.66
CA ASP A 174 -6.78 4.88 -27.69
C ASP A 174 -5.51 4.76 -28.53
N TYR A 175 -4.37 4.57 -27.87
CA TYR A 175 -3.09 4.37 -28.54
C TYR A 175 -3.14 3.17 -29.51
N LEU A 176 -3.64 2.00 -29.05
CA LEU A 176 -3.75 0.81 -29.88
C LEU A 176 -4.73 0.99 -31.05
N ASN A 177 -5.83 1.68 -30.82
CA ASN A 177 -6.79 2.00 -31.87
C ASN A 177 -6.17 2.87 -32.96
N HIS A 178 -5.35 3.85 -32.59
CA HIS A 178 -4.60 4.66 -33.54
C HIS A 178 -3.55 3.84 -34.31
N GLN A 179 -2.84 2.93 -33.64
CA GLN A 179 -1.82 2.10 -34.27
C GLN A 179 -2.40 1.06 -35.24
N MET A 180 -3.56 0.50 -34.95
CA MET A 180 -4.20 -0.51 -35.77
C MET A 180 -5.02 0.08 -36.93
N GLY A 181 -5.20 1.40 -36.96
CA GLY A 181 -6.08 2.10 -37.89
C GLY A 181 -7.56 1.87 -37.60
N PRO A 182 -8.47 2.60 -38.21
CA PRO A 182 -9.89 2.38 -38.04
C PRO A 182 -10.21 0.96 -38.51
N ALA A 183 -10.76 0.15 -37.60
CA ALA A 183 -11.24 -1.18 -37.92
C ALA A 183 -12.39 -1.02 -38.93
N ALA A 184 -12.06 -1.08 -40.21
CA ALA A 184 -13.04 -1.08 -41.28
C ALA A 184 -13.96 -2.30 -41.06
N GLY A 185 -15.13 -2.08 -40.45
CA GLY A 185 -16.31 -2.93 -40.62
C GLY A 185 -16.22 -4.37 -40.11
N ARG A 186 -15.81 -4.59 -38.84
CA ARG A 186 -15.79 -5.95 -38.26
C ARG A 186 -17.00 -6.28 -37.37
N TYR A 187 -17.99 -5.43 -37.28
CA TYR A 187 -19.25 -5.73 -36.62
C TYR A 187 -20.39 -5.16 -37.45
N SER A 188 -20.72 -5.86 -38.55
CA SER A 188 -22.00 -5.77 -39.24
C SER A 188 -22.76 -7.09 -39.08
#